data_63ee23df3961aa97cd68c2bb60e88e81
#
_entry.id   63ee23df3961aa97cd68c2bb60e88e81
#
_cell.length_a   1.000
_cell.length_b   1.000
_cell.length_c   1.000
_cell.angle_alpha   90.00
_cell.angle_beta   90.00
_cell.angle_gamma   90.00
#
_symmetry.space_group_name_H-M   'P 1'
#
loop_
_entity.id
_entity.type
_entity.pdbx_description
1 polymer ?
#
loop_
_entity_poly.entity_id
_entity_poly.type
_entity_poly.pdbx_seq_one_letter_code
_entity_poly.pdbx_strand_id
1 'polypeptide(L)'
;QVCDMNSSKQYVRTYIKYCYNTGTADGYYAGGIVAYQGYKNQEACDIISCWSDAVMTGSIAGGIVGSLDKGDTIQNCVFNTDRFKGQVYNKNQNGSVKDSEGMTTAEFASGKATWVLNGKDNSLASQAKWFQNLEENPDAYPVMDGTHGKVYYLEENDTYSNHPGSMAKNEISLVSGTQIERTSDNLSETKPLSLKKNEVFNWKGDGAIEVGYYLDEKAQIPTTAENSGAAKKGGAPALPGQYYVKVTALEVEDFYQETSEIFSYQINFDAEIQMEKIAGSKSIDYAYTGNPRELSFEKGRKITWSCEETPTSVK
;
A
#
# COMPACT_ATOMS: atom_id res chain seq x y z
N GLN A 1 14.85 -30.98 -9.39
CA GLN A 1 13.38 -30.90 -9.37
C GLN A 1 12.96 -30.22 -8.08
N VAL A 2 12.27 -29.11 -8.15
CA VAL A 2 12.04 -28.23 -6.98
C VAL A 2 10.56 -28.23 -6.53
N CYS A 3 9.69 -28.94 -7.25
CA CYS A 3 8.26 -28.99 -6.93
C CYS A 3 7.87 -30.39 -6.42
N ASP A 4 7.11 -30.43 -5.33
CA ASP A 4 6.65 -31.67 -4.72
C ASP A 4 5.12 -31.64 -4.52
N MET A 5 4.48 -32.81 -4.52
CA MET A 5 3.05 -32.97 -4.23
C MET A 5 2.83 -33.17 -2.73
N ASN A 6 1.85 -32.47 -2.16
CA ASN A 6 1.43 -32.76 -0.80
C ASN A 6 0.71 -34.12 -0.69
N SER A 7 0.50 -34.61 0.52
CA SER A 7 -0.17 -35.88 0.80
C SER A 7 -1.61 -35.99 0.25
N SER A 8 -2.23 -34.88 -0.11
CA SER A 8 -3.57 -34.80 -0.71
C SER A 8 -3.56 -34.81 -2.23
N LYS A 9 -2.40 -34.99 -2.88
CA LYS A 9 -2.19 -34.88 -4.33
C LYS A 9 -2.62 -33.52 -4.92
N GLN A 10 -2.63 -32.47 -4.09
CA GLN A 10 -2.81 -31.11 -4.55
C GLN A 10 -1.45 -30.55 -4.97
N TYR A 11 -1.43 -29.91 -6.13
CA TYR A 11 -0.24 -29.21 -6.62
C TYR A 11 0.06 -28.01 -5.75
N VAL A 12 1.28 -27.92 -5.27
CA VAL A 12 1.74 -26.83 -4.40
C VAL A 12 2.64 -25.92 -5.22
N ARG A 13 2.32 -24.61 -5.25
CA ARG A 13 3.18 -23.61 -5.84
C ARG A 13 4.50 -23.54 -5.08
N THR A 14 5.60 -23.73 -5.77
CA THR A 14 6.95 -23.72 -5.18
C THR A 14 7.63 -22.38 -5.43
N TYR A 15 8.49 -21.96 -4.51
CA TYR A 15 9.21 -20.71 -4.59
C TYR A 15 10.71 -20.92 -4.43
N ILE A 16 11.50 -20.31 -5.32
CA ILE A 16 12.94 -20.13 -5.18
C ILE A 16 13.17 -18.62 -5.03
N LYS A 17 13.64 -18.20 -3.87
CA LYS A 17 13.81 -16.78 -3.55
C LYS A 17 15.18 -16.50 -2.99
N TYR A 18 15.71 -15.33 -3.34
CA TYR A 18 16.93 -14.78 -2.73
C TYR A 18 18.13 -15.73 -2.87
N CYS A 19 18.28 -16.35 -4.03
CA CYS A 19 19.39 -17.24 -4.34
C CYS A 19 20.33 -16.58 -5.35
N TYR A 20 21.58 -16.99 -5.34
CA TYR A 20 22.53 -16.55 -6.36
C TYR A 20 23.48 -17.68 -6.78
N ASN A 21 24.10 -17.51 -7.94
CA ASN A 21 25.10 -18.43 -8.48
C ASN A 21 26.23 -17.67 -9.15
N THR A 22 27.46 -17.96 -8.75
CA THR A 22 28.68 -17.38 -9.33
C THR A 22 29.61 -18.44 -9.96
N GLY A 23 29.11 -19.69 -10.05
CA GLY A 23 29.89 -20.82 -10.56
C GLY A 23 29.73 -21.05 -12.06
N THR A 24 29.79 -22.30 -12.46
CA THR A 24 29.57 -22.75 -13.84
C THR A 24 28.40 -23.73 -13.87
N ALA A 25 27.51 -23.58 -14.85
CA ALA A 25 26.45 -24.54 -15.13
C ALA A 25 26.65 -25.11 -16.54
N ASP A 26 26.82 -26.42 -16.63
CA ASP A 26 27.01 -27.14 -17.89
C ASP A 26 25.99 -28.30 -18.02
N GLY A 27 25.45 -28.47 -19.22
CA GLY A 27 24.48 -29.55 -19.48
C GLY A 27 23.58 -29.27 -20.68
N TYR A 28 22.75 -30.23 -21.05
CA TYR A 28 21.78 -30.02 -22.14
C TYR A 28 20.81 -28.86 -21.82
N TYR A 29 20.29 -28.82 -20.59
CA TYR A 29 19.66 -27.65 -20.01
C TYR A 29 20.59 -27.01 -19.00
N ALA A 30 20.83 -25.72 -19.15
CA ALA A 30 21.64 -24.93 -18.21
C ALA A 30 20.88 -23.64 -17.85
N GLY A 31 20.89 -23.27 -16.59
CA GLY A 31 20.30 -22.02 -16.10
C GLY A 31 21.10 -21.49 -14.93
N GLY A 32 21.19 -20.17 -14.84
CA GLY A 32 21.93 -19.52 -13.78
C GLY A 32 21.41 -19.91 -12.39
N ILE A 33 20.13 -20.13 -12.25
CA ILE A 33 19.47 -20.57 -11.01
C ILE A 33 18.84 -21.95 -11.18
N VAL A 34 18.11 -22.19 -12.28
CA VAL A 34 17.41 -23.45 -12.53
C VAL A 34 17.62 -23.89 -13.97
N ALA A 35 18.07 -25.11 -14.18
CA ALA A 35 18.25 -25.65 -15.53
C ALA A 35 16.93 -25.85 -16.27
N TYR A 36 15.95 -26.46 -15.61
CA TYR A 36 14.63 -26.73 -16.15
C TYR A 36 13.57 -26.52 -15.08
N GLN A 37 12.59 -25.70 -15.39
CA GLN A 37 11.45 -25.35 -14.54
C GLN A 37 10.19 -25.93 -15.18
N GLY A 38 9.40 -26.66 -14.40
CA GLY A 38 8.21 -27.34 -14.86
C GLY A 38 8.32 -28.86 -15.03
N TYR A 39 7.23 -29.54 -14.82
CA TYR A 39 7.04 -30.96 -15.11
C TYR A 39 5.59 -31.21 -15.57
N LYS A 40 5.34 -32.33 -16.20
CA LYS A 40 4.17 -32.72 -17.00
C LYS A 40 2.76 -32.40 -16.47
N ASN A 41 2.58 -31.91 -15.24
CA ASN A 41 1.26 -31.78 -14.62
C ASN A 41 1.05 -30.51 -13.79
N GLN A 42 1.37 -29.31 -14.32
CA GLN A 42 0.79 -28.05 -13.85
C GLN A 42 1.23 -27.51 -12.45
N GLU A 43 2.38 -27.90 -11.96
CA GLU A 43 2.94 -27.29 -10.76
C GLU A 43 3.64 -25.99 -11.15
N ALA A 44 3.17 -24.84 -10.62
CA ALA A 44 3.81 -23.57 -10.88
C ALA A 44 4.98 -23.37 -9.91
N CYS A 45 6.11 -22.91 -10.45
CA CYS A 45 7.28 -22.53 -9.67
C CYS A 45 7.61 -21.05 -9.93
N ASP A 46 7.83 -20.27 -8.87
CA ASP A 46 8.27 -18.89 -8.98
C ASP A 46 9.74 -18.75 -8.57
N ILE A 47 10.51 -18.12 -9.43
CA ILE A 47 11.86 -17.68 -9.13
C ILE A 47 11.82 -16.18 -8.90
N ILE A 48 12.13 -15.73 -7.68
CA ILE A 48 11.92 -14.35 -7.28
C ILE A 48 13.20 -13.81 -6.65
N SER A 49 13.62 -12.61 -7.10
CA SER A 49 14.75 -11.87 -6.51
C SER A 49 16.02 -12.71 -6.44
N CYS A 50 16.37 -13.37 -7.53
CA CYS A 50 17.57 -14.20 -7.67
C CYS A 50 18.52 -13.62 -8.71
N TRP A 51 19.84 -13.82 -8.55
CA TRP A 51 20.79 -13.35 -9.53
C TRP A 51 21.88 -14.38 -9.90
N SER A 52 22.47 -14.22 -11.08
CA SER A 52 23.51 -15.13 -11.58
C SER A 52 24.65 -14.38 -12.25
N ASP A 53 25.88 -14.69 -11.81
CA ASP A 53 27.15 -14.37 -12.49
C ASP A 53 27.78 -15.64 -13.08
N ALA A 54 26.97 -16.68 -13.31
CA ALA A 54 27.49 -17.98 -13.75
C ALA A 54 27.86 -17.97 -15.23
N VAL A 55 28.91 -18.75 -15.54
CA VAL A 55 29.21 -19.15 -16.91
C VAL A 55 28.35 -20.36 -17.25
N MET A 56 27.59 -20.24 -18.34
CA MET A 56 26.66 -21.31 -18.75
C MET A 56 27.03 -21.86 -20.11
N THR A 57 27.12 -23.19 -20.18
CA THR A 57 27.37 -23.95 -21.41
C THR A 57 26.28 -25.00 -21.54
N GLY A 58 25.57 -25.00 -22.67
CA GLY A 58 24.48 -25.95 -22.88
C GLY A 58 23.66 -25.64 -24.13
N SER A 59 22.95 -26.65 -24.64
CA SER A 59 22.11 -26.50 -25.84
C SER A 59 20.89 -25.61 -25.57
N ILE A 60 20.37 -25.66 -24.34
CA ILE A 60 19.24 -24.85 -23.87
C ILE A 60 19.71 -24.13 -22.61
N ALA A 61 20.41 -23.02 -22.80
CA ALA A 61 20.98 -22.23 -21.71
C ALA A 61 20.27 -20.86 -21.56
N GLY A 62 19.91 -20.49 -20.34
CA GLY A 62 19.29 -19.21 -20.01
C GLY A 62 19.95 -18.57 -18.79
N GLY A 63 19.94 -17.23 -18.74
CA GLY A 63 20.60 -16.45 -17.68
C GLY A 63 20.10 -16.76 -16.28
N ILE A 64 18.83 -17.06 -16.15
CA ILE A 64 18.18 -17.50 -14.91
C ILE A 64 17.67 -18.93 -15.05
N VAL A 65 16.97 -19.24 -16.14
CA VAL A 65 16.35 -20.54 -16.35
C VAL A 65 16.63 -21.04 -17.77
N GLY A 66 17.02 -22.30 -17.93
CA GLY A 66 17.20 -22.91 -19.26
C GLY A 66 15.84 -23.08 -19.98
N SER A 67 14.86 -23.67 -19.34
CA SER A 67 13.50 -23.83 -19.88
C SER A 67 12.44 -23.46 -18.84
N LEU A 68 11.56 -22.53 -19.21
CA LEU A 68 10.43 -22.01 -18.44
C LEU A 68 9.14 -22.63 -18.95
N ASP A 69 8.30 -23.18 -18.08
CA ASP A 69 7.06 -23.84 -18.44
C ASP A 69 5.82 -23.00 -18.09
N LYS A 70 4.65 -23.49 -18.50
CA LYS A 70 3.37 -22.81 -18.29
C LYS A 70 3.04 -22.68 -16.81
N GLY A 71 2.66 -21.46 -16.40
CA GLY A 71 2.29 -21.13 -15.03
C GLY A 71 3.46 -20.74 -14.15
N ASP A 72 4.69 -20.96 -14.61
CA ASP A 72 5.90 -20.54 -13.92
C ASP A 72 6.13 -19.04 -14.05
N THR A 73 6.78 -18.45 -13.06
CA THR A 73 7.12 -17.03 -13.06
C THR A 73 8.59 -16.80 -12.72
N ILE A 74 9.23 -15.89 -13.45
CA ILE A 74 10.51 -15.29 -13.08
C ILE A 74 10.24 -13.83 -12.78
N GLN A 75 10.58 -13.37 -11.58
CA GLN A 75 10.32 -11.99 -11.17
C GLN A 75 11.51 -11.38 -10.43
N ASN A 76 11.85 -10.14 -10.78
CA ASN A 76 12.94 -9.38 -10.16
C ASN A 76 14.28 -10.15 -10.16
N CYS A 77 14.58 -10.85 -11.25
CA CYS A 77 15.79 -11.64 -11.38
C CYS A 77 16.75 -11.03 -12.38
N VAL A 78 18.04 -11.11 -12.11
CA VAL A 78 19.07 -10.53 -12.99
C VAL A 78 20.21 -11.50 -13.23
N PHE A 79 20.84 -11.44 -14.41
CA PHE A 79 22.01 -12.23 -14.71
C PHE A 79 23.09 -11.40 -15.40
N ASN A 80 24.35 -11.78 -15.23
CA ASN A 80 25.47 -11.05 -15.83
C ASN A 80 25.65 -11.44 -17.31
N THR A 81 25.43 -10.45 -18.19
CA THR A 81 25.59 -10.61 -19.64
C THR A 81 27.05 -10.67 -20.09
N ASP A 82 28.02 -10.30 -19.27
CA ASP A 82 29.43 -10.48 -19.58
C ASP A 82 29.88 -11.91 -19.36
N ARG A 83 29.14 -12.69 -18.56
CA ARG A 83 29.37 -14.12 -18.33
C ARG A 83 28.54 -15.00 -19.25
N PHE A 84 27.34 -14.58 -19.60
CA PHE A 84 26.44 -15.31 -20.47
C PHE A 84 25.71 -14.40 -21.45
N LYS A 85 25.95 -14.56 -22.75
CA LYS A 85 25.41 -13.73 -23.84
C LYS A 85 24.02 -14.21 -24.33
N GLY A 86 23.15 -14.61 -23.44
CA GLY A 86 21.79 -15.06 -23.75
C GLY A 86 20.70 -14.18 -23.17
N GLN A 87 19.55 -14.78 -22.97
CA GLN A 87 18.37 -14.13 -22.38
C GLN A 87 18.12 -14.71 -20.97
N VAL A 88 17.15 -14.13 -20.24
CA VAL A 88 16.70 -14.61 -18.92
C VAL A 88 16.36 -16.11 -18.97
N TYR A 89 15.77 -16.56 -20.07
CA TYR A 89 15.47 -17.97 -20.40
C TYR A 89 15.87 -18.26 -21.84
N ASN A 90 16.07 -19.52 -22.17
CA ASN A 90 16.26 -19.95 -23.57
C ASN A 90 14.93 -20.41 -24.18
N LYS A 91 14.23 -21.34 -23.53
CA LYS A 91 12.96 -21.88 -23.97
C LYS A 91 11.82 -21.45 -23.05
N ASN A 92 10.73 -20.89 -23.60
CA ASN A 92 9.55 -20.52 -22.87
C ASN A 92 8.30 -21.21 -23.45
N GLN A 93 7.59 -21.93 -22.61
CA GLN A 93 6.35 -22.64 -22.94
C GLN A 93 5.15 -21.96 -22.22
N ASN A 94 4.98 -20.63 -22.41
CA ASN A 94 3.94 -19.81 -21.82
C ASN A 94 4.09 -19.54 -20.28
N GLY A 95 5.31 -19.50 -19.77
CA GLY A 95 5.62 -18.92 -18.46
C GLY A 95 5.69 -17.40 -18.51
N SER A 96 5.70 -16.76 -17.36
CA SER A 96 5.72 -15.31 -17.18
C SER A 96 7.10 -14.82 -16.75
N VAL A 97 7.56 -13.70 -17.34
CA VAL A 97 8.78 -13.00 -16.92
C VAL A 97 8.40 -11.56 -16.59
N LYS A 98 8.70 -11.13 -15.38
CA LYS A 98 8.41 -9.79 -14.89
C LYS A 98 9.65 -9.17 -14.27
N ASP A 99 9.96 -7.93 -14.64
CA ASP A 99 11.06 -7.14 -14.06
C ASP A 99 12.39 -7.93 -13.94
N SER A 100 12.70 -8.72 -14.97
CA SER A 100 13.88 -9.59 -14.97
C SER A 100 14.67 -9.40 -16.26
N GLU A 101 15.99 -9.21 -16.14
CA GLU A 101 16.82 -8.78 -17.26
C GLU A 101 18.29 -9.23 -17.12
N GLY A 102 19.00 -9.15 -18.26
CA GLY A 102 20.46 -9.28 -18.29
C GLY A 102 21.12 -7.92 -18.03
N MET A 103 22.19 -7.91 -17.26
CA MET A 103 22.96 -6.73 -16.90
C MET A 103 24.44 -6.97 -17.09
N THR A 104 25.20 -5.96 -17.45
CA THR A 104 26.65 -6.00 -17.49
C THR A 104 27.26 -6.04 -16.08
N THR A 105 28.50 -6.44 -15.96
CA THR A 105 29.25 -6.36 -14.69
C THR A 105 29.26 -4.92 -14.13
N ALA A 106 29.32 -3.91 -14.97
CA ALA A 106 29.27 -2.51 -14.56
C ALA A 106 27.90 -2.14 -13.97
N GLU A 107 26.80 -2.64 -14.53
CA GLU A 107 25.45 -2.41 -14.00
C GLU A 107 25.23 -3.17 -12.67
N PHE A 108 25.84 -4.33 -12.48
CA PHE A 108 25.88 -4.99 -11.18
C PHE A 108 26.60 -4.12 -10.14
N ALA A 109 27.78 -3.62 -10.47
CA ALA A 109 28.56 -2.77 -9.58
C ALA A 109 27.91 -1.40 -9.30
N SER A 110 27.05 -0.90 -10.19
CA SER A 110 26.38 0.39 -10.02
C SER A 110 25.23 0.40 -9.00
N GLY A 111 24.80 -0.77 -8.50
CA GLY A 111 23.61 -0.88 -7.64
C GLY A 111 22.32 -1.22 -8.38
N LYS A 112 22.26 -1.10 -9.71
CA LYS A 112 21.06 -1.40 -10.51
C LYS A 112 20.52 -2.80 -10.24
N ALA A 113 21.40 -3.80 -10.19
CA ALA A 113 21.00 -5.17 -9.90
C ALA A 113 20.32 -5.30 -8.53
N THR A 114 20.90 -4.70 -7.49
CA THR A 114 20.33 -4.69 -6.14
C THR A 114 18.96 -4.05 -6.09
N TRP A 115 18.78 -2.92 -6.77
CA TRP A 115 17.49 -2.24 -6.84
C TRP A 115 16.41 -3.07 -7.57
N VAL A 116 16.76 -3.72 -8.68
CA VAL A 116 15.85 -4.64 -9.39
C VAL A 116 15.47 -5.84 -8.52
N LEU A 117 16.44 -6.44 -7.84
CA LEU A 117 16.22 -7.58 -6.95
C LEU A 117 15.29 -7.25 -5.77
N ASN A 118 15.26 -6.00 -5.35
CA ASN A 118 14.34 -5.50 -4.31
C ASN A 118 13.00 -4.97 -4.83
N GLY A 119 12.69 -5.10 -6.12
CA GLY A 119 11.38 -4.83 -6.69
C GLY A 119 11.22 -3.53 -7.46
N LYS A 120 12.30 -2.84 -7.79
CA LYS A 120 12.30 -1.56 -8.55
C LYS A 120 11.50 -0.44 -7.89
N ASP A 121 11.47 -0.41 -6.57
CA ASP A 121 10.70 0.57 -5.81
C ASP A 121 11.47 0.98 -4.54
N ASN A 122 11.81 2.26 -4.45
CA ASN A 122 12.51 2.82 -3.31
C ASN A 122 11.72 2.66 -1.99
N SER A 123 10.39 2.69 -2.04
CA SER A 123 9.54 2.52 -0.86
C SER A 123 9.68 1.13 -0.21
N LEU A 124 10.17 0.15 -0.97
CA LEU A 124 10.43 -1.20 -0.47
C LEU A 124 11.79 -1.36 0.21
N ALA A 125 12.61 -0.31 0.31
CA ALA A 125 13.95 -0.41 0.89
C ALA A 125 13.96 -0.84 2.36
N SER A 126 12.90 -0.55 3.14
CA SER A 126 12.75 -1.08 4.50
C SER A 126 12.57 -2.60 4.54
N GLN A 127 12.14 -3.22 3.43
CA GLN A 127 11.92 -4.65 3.27
C GLN A 127 13.02 -5.32 2.44
N ALA A 128 14.09 -4.59 2.08
CA ALA A 128 15.17 -5.07 1.26
C ALA A 128 15.75 -6.40 1.78
N LYS A 129 16.09 -7.29 0.86
CA LYS A 129 16.79 -8.55 1.11
C LYS A 129 18.18 -8.57 0.50
N TRP A 130 18.39 -7.70 -0.47
CA TRP A 130 19.65 -7.50 -1.14
C TRP A 130 20.21 -6.12 -0.81
N PHE A 131 21.48 -6.05 -0.49
CA PHE A 131 22.21 -4.86 -0.07
C PHE A 131 23.48 -4.73 -0.91
N GLN A 132 24.04 -3.55 -0.98
CA GLN A 132 25.30 -3.32 -1.70
C GLN A 132 25.89 -1.98 -1.27
N ASN A 133 27.15 -1.95 -0.88
CA ASN A 133 27.87 -0.70 -0.70
C ASN A 133 28.25 -0.14 -2.08
N LEU A 134 27.93 1.12 -2.32
CA LEU A 134 28.22 1.81 -3.58
C LEU A 134 29.29 2.89 -3.44
N GLU A 135 29.56 3.35 -2.24
CA GLU A 135 30.42 4.49 -1.95
C GLU A 135 31.73 4.06 -1.26
N GLU A 136 31.66 3.79 0.02
CA GLU A 136 32.85 3.32 0.77
C GLU A 136 33.03 1.81 0.62
N ASN A 137 34.17 1.38 0.06
CA ASN A 137 34.46 -0.02 -0.23
C ASN A 137 33.36 -0.69 -1.06
N PRO A 138 33.12 -0.24 -2.31
CA PRO A 138 32.02 -0.67 -3.11
C PRO A 138 32.03 -2.16 -3.42
N ASP A 139 30.88 -2.77 -3.32
CA ASP A 139 30.64 -4.16 -3.67
C ASP A 139 30.48 -4.31 -5.18
N ALA A 140 31.05 -5.33 -5.75
CA ALA A 140 30.83 -5.65 -7.17
C ALA A 140 29.48 -6.29 -7.45
N TYR A 141 28.82 -6.87 -6.43
CA TYR A 141 27.58 -7.65 -6.55
C TYR A 141 26.66 -7.45 -5.33
N PRO A 142 25.35 -7.69 -5.50
CA PRO A 142 24.41 -7.72 -4.39
C PRO A 142 24.75 -8.79 -3.35
N VAL A 143 24.60 -8.45 -2.07
CA VAL A 143 24.78 -9.34 -0.92
C VAL A 143 23.52 -9.40 -0.06
N MET A 144 23.35 -10.46 0.74
CA MET A 144 22.21 -10.56 1.69
C MET A 144 22.57 -10.09 3.11
N ASP A 145 23.74 -9.53 3.28
CA ASP A 145 24.20 -8.99 4.57
C ASP A 145 23.67 -7.58 4.77
N GLY A 146 22.74 -7.40 5.72
CA GLY A 146 22.13 -6.11 6.06
C GLY A 146 23.07 -5.09 6.70
N THR A 147 24.35 -5.42 6.92
CA THR A 147 25.38 -4.43 7.30
C THR A 147 25.88 -3.61 6.11
N HIS A 148 25.59 -4.04 4.89
CA HIS A 148 25.82 -3.28 3.67
C HIS A 148 24.69 -2.28 3.41
N GLY A 149 24.93 -1.30 2.54
CA GLY A 149 24.00 -0.22 2.23
C GLY A 149 22.75 -0.72 1.50
N LYS A 150 21.60 -0.15 1.82
CA LYS A 150 20.41 -0.21 0.97
C LYS A 150 20.70 0.53 -0.33
N VAL A 151 20.05 0.16 -1.43
CA VAL A 151 20.23 0.81 -2.72
C VAL A 151 18.95 1.50 -3.14
N TYR A 152 19.07 2.76 -3.51
CA TYR A 152 18.01 3.64 -3.96
C TYR A 152 18.27 4.09 -5.41
N TYR A 153 17.22 4.21 -6.19
CA TYR A 153 17.27 4.82 -7.52
C TYR A 153 16.97 6.31 -7.42
N LEU A 154 17.82 7.13 -7.97
CA LEU A 154 17.69 8.58 -8.03
C LEU A 154 17.25 8.99 -9.45
N GLU A 155 15.95 9.28 -9.61
CA GLU A 155 15.35 9.63 -10.91
C GLU A 155 15.98 10.87 -11.56
N GLU A 156 16.38 11.84 -10.74
CA GLU A 156 16.96 13.11 -11.20
C GLU A 156 18.27 12.96 -11.96
N ASN A 157 19.03 11.89 -11.67
CA ASN A 157 20.36 11.64 -12.24
C ASN A 157 20.44 10.32 -13.01
N ASP A 158 19.36 9.52 -13.00
CA ASP A 158 19.35 8.13 -13.50
C ASP A 158 20.51 7.29 -12.92
N THR A 159 20.70 7.38 -11.60
CA THR A 159 21.79 6.73 -10.86
C THR A 159 21.27 5.97 -9.64
N TYR A 160 22.17 5.21 -9.02
CA TYR A 160 21.90 4.46 -7.79
C TYR A 160 22.83 4.97 -6.69
N SER A 161 22.32 4.99 -5.45
CA SER A 161 23.05 5.47 -4.28
C SER A 161 22.69 4.69 -3.03
N ASN A 162 23.54 4.70 -2.02
CA ASN A 162 23.19 4.21 -0.68
C ASN A 162 22.41 5.25 0.14
N HIS A 163 22.32 6.47 -0.37
CA HIS A 163 21.52 7.52 0.22
C HIS A 163 20.31 7.80 -0.64
N PRO A 164 19.10 7.84 -0.06
CA PRO A 164 17.94 8.32 -0.77
C PRO A 164 18.18 9.77 -1.19
N GLY A 165 17.67 10.15 -2.31
CA GLY A 165 17.66 11.54 -2.74
C GLY A 165 16.90 12.44 -1.76
N SER A 166 16.62 13.67 -2.15
CA SER A 166 15.77 14.55 -1.34
C SER A 166 14.40 13.87 -1.10
N MET A 167 13.95 13.83 0.18
CA MET A 167 12.68 13.23 0.55
C MET A 167 11.53 13.87 -0.24
N ALA A 168 10.76 13.05 -0.95
CA ALA A 168 9.60 13.50 -1.68
C ALA A 168 8.48 13.95 -0.73
N LYS A 169 7.70 14.95 -1.15
CA LYS A 169 6.47 15.29 -0.43
C LYS A 169 5.45 14.16 -0.63
N ASN A 170 4.85 13.69 0.47
CA ASN A 170 3.77 12.73 0.39
C ASN A 170 2.51 13.40 -0.19
N GLU A 171 1.76 12.69 -1.00
CA GLU A 171 0.50 13.16 -1.58
C GLU A 171 -0.63 12.35 -0.98
N ILE A 172 -1.54 13.03 -0.26
CA ILE A 172 -2.72 12.41 0.35
C ILE A 172 -3.95 12.80 -0.46
N SER A 173 -4.79 11.83 -0.79
CA SER A 173 -6.03 12.05 -1.54
C SER A 173 -7.16 11.17 -1.03
N LEU A 174 -8.41 11.55 -1.33
CA LEU A 174 -9.56 10.66 -1.15
C LEU A 174 -9.62 9.63 -2.27
N VAL A 175 -10.01 8.41 -1.92
CA VAL A 175 -10.19 7.32 -2.89
C VAL A 175 -11.37 7.61 -3.82
N SER A 176 -12.43 8.21 -3.30
CA SER A 176 -13.61 8.58 -4.08
C SER A 176 -14.20 9.90 -3.60
N GLY A 177 -14.60 10.73 -4.57
CA GLY A 177 -15.27 12.00 -4.29
C GLY A 177 -14.33 13.10 -3.78
N THR A 178 -14.95 14.21 -3.37
CA THR A 178 -14.26 15.40 -2.83
C THR A 178 -14.58 15.64 -1.35
N GLN A 179 -15.48 14.86 -0.78
CA GLN A 179 -15.98 14.98 0.59
C GLN A 179 -16.27 13.60 1.15
N ILE A 180 -16.05 13.43 2.45
CA ILE A 180 -16.43 12.22 3.17
C ILE A 180 -17.81 12.45 3.77
N GLU A 181 -18.73 11.53 3.55
CA GLU A 181 -20.08 11.61 4.07
C GLU A 181 -20.47 10.35 4.83
N ARG A 182 -21.25 10.53 5.88
CA ARG A 182 -21.87 9.47 6.65
C ARG A 182 -23.28 9.85 7.04
N THR A 183 -24.22 8.92 6.93
CA THR A 183 -25.51 9.01 7.58
C THR A 183 -25.52 8.21 8.87
N SER A 184 -26.06 8.77 9.95
CA SER A 184 -26.17 8.13 11.26
C SER A 184 -27.62 8.25 11.74
N ASP A 185 -28.11 7.19 12.33
CA ASP A 185 -29.39 7.11 13.05
C ASP A 185 -29.21 7.11 14.58
N ASN A 186 -27.96 7.19 15.03
CA ASN A 186 -27.59 7.15 16.46
C ASN A 186 -26.60 8.28 16.79
N LEU A 187 -27.06 9.23 17.62
CA LEU A 187 -26.29 10.42 18.03
C LEU A 187 -25.11 10.11 18.99
N SER A 188 -25.06 8.91 19.53
CA SER A 188 -23.95 8.47 20.41
C SER A 188 -22.94 7.57 19.68
N GLU A 189 -23.17 7.24 18.42
CA GLU A 189 -22.31 6.35 17.67
C GLU A 189 -21.13 7.09 17.02
N THR A 190 -19.94 6.85 17.51
CA THR A 190 -18.71 7.31 16.86
C THR A 190 -18.20 6.24 15.90
N LYS A 191 -18.00 6.61 14.62
CA LYS A 191 -17.38 5.72 13.62
C LYS A 191 -16.09 6.35 13.09
N PRO A 192 -14.92 5.91 13.58
CA PRO A 192 -13.64 6.34 13.03
C PRO A 192 -13.51 5.91 11.57
N LEU A 193 -12.89 6.75 10.77
CA LEU A 193 -12.55 6.42 9.38
C LEU A 193 -11.46 5.33 9.34
N SER A 194 -11.50 4.52 8.30
CA SER A 194 -10.48 3.50 8.09
C SER A 194 -9.13 4.13 7.78
N LEU A 195 -8.09 3.60 8.43
CA LEU A 195 -6.69 3.97 8.20
C LEU A 195 -5.98 3.05 7.19
N LYS A 196 -6.73 2.16 6.53
CA LYS A 196 -6.16 1.29 5.52
C LYS A 196 -6.06 2.01 4.18
N LYS A 197 -4.92 1.84 3.54
CA LYS A 197 -4.64 2.41 2.21
C LYS A 197 -5.67 1.95 1.19
N ASN A 198 -6.11 2.86 0.33
CA ASN A 198 -7.13 2.64 -0.70
C ASN A 198 -8.55 2.30 -0.21
N GLU A 199 -8.88 2.50 1.07
CA GLU A 199 -10.27 2.40 1.55
C GLU A 199 -10.96 3.78 1.55
N VAL A 200 -10.51 4.71 2.37
CA VAL A 200 -11.01 6.10 2.42
C VAL A 200 -9.98 7.06 1.84
N PHE A 201 -8.72 6.85 2.22
CA PHE A 201 -7.59 7.67 1.81
C PHE A 201 -6.60 6.86 0.98
N ASN A 202 -5.91 7.56 0.09
CA ASN A 202 -4.74 7.07 -0.60
C ASN A 202 -3.56 8.01 -0.34
N TRP A 203 -2.35 7.45 -0.23
CA TRP A 203 -1.12 8.20 -0.04
C TRP A 203 0.06 7.46 -0.67
N LYS A 204 1.17 8.15 -0.90
CA LYS A 204 2.40 7.53 -1.39
C LYS A 204 3.16 6.84 -0.27
N GLY A 205 3.97 5.85 -0.64
CA GLY A 205 4.73 5.05 0.32
C GLY A 205 3.88 4.09 1.17
N ASP A 206 4.54 3.33 2.03
CA ASP A 206 3.92 2.33 2.93
C ASP A 206 3.88 2.80 4.39
N GLY A 207 4.12 4.09 4.63
CA GLY A 207 4.03 4.70 5.96
C GLY A 207 2.60 4.65 6.52
N ALA A 208 2.50 4.70 7.83
CA ALA A 208 1.23 4.81 8.52
C ALA A 208 0.63 6.21 8.35
N ILE A 209 -0.69 6.32 8.52
CA ILE A 209 -1.38 7.61 8.63
C ILE A 209 -1.99 7.79 10.00
N GLU A 210 -2.11 9.04 10.41
CA GLU A 210 -2.88 9.48 11.57
C GLU A 210 -4.05 10.34 11.13
N VAL A 211 -5.16 10.25 11.87
CA VAL A 211 -6.39 11.00 11.58
C VAL A 211 -6.87 11.72 12.83
N GLY A 212 -7.08 13.03 12.71
CA GLY A 212 -7.69 13.87 13.72
C GLY A 212 -8.95 14.56 13.17
N TYR A 213 -9.96 14.74 14.02
CA TYR A 213 -11.22 15.39 13.64
C TYR A 213 -11.35 16.77 14.29
N TYR A 214 -11.89 17.73 13.52
CA TYR A 214 -11.93 19.14 13.88
C TYR A 214 -13.26 19.79 13.48
N LEU A 215 -13.57 20.93 14.10
CA LEU A 215 -14.75 21.74 13.81
C LEU A 215 -14.49 22.82 12.76
N ASP A 216 -13.25 23.07 12.43
CA ASP A 216 -12.83 24.13 11.51
C ASP A 216 -11.90 23.63 10.41
N GLU A 217 -11.93 24.28 9.25
CA GLU A 217 -11.15 23.94 8.06
C GLU A 217 -9.63 24.07 8.24
N LYS A 218 -9.19 24.74 9.30
CA LYS A 218 -7.77 24.91 9.64
C LYS A 218 -7.27 23.86 10.64
N ALA A 219 -8.14 22.93 11.06
CA ALA A 219 -7.85 21.90 12.04
C ALA A 219 -7.26 22.46 13.36
N GLN A 220 -7.81 23.59 13.86
CA GLN A 220 -7.38 24.23 15.09
C GLN A 220 -8.28 23.88 16.28
N ILE A 221 -9.56 23.61 16.03
CA ILE A 221 -10.56 23.31 17.05
C ILE A 221 -10.89 21.82 17.02
N PRO A 222 -10.26 20.99 17.86
CA PRO A 222 -10.51 19.56 17.85
C PRO A 222 -11.93 19.20 18.34
N THR A 223 -12.47 18.11 17.83
CA THR A 223 -13.69 17.52 18.34
C THR A 223 -13.52 17.08 19.80
N THR A 224 -14.61 17.18 20.58
CA THR A 224 -14.66 16.75 21.99
C THR A 224 -16.02 16.13 22.29
N ALA A 225 -16.19 15.53 23.47
CA ALA A 225 -17.50 15.01 23.88
C ALA A 225 -18.57 16.10 23.90
N GLU A 226 -18.24 17.32 24.33
CA GLU A 226 -19.16 18.42 24.47
C GLU A 226 -19.59 19.04 23.14
N ASN A 227 -18.68 19.16 22.17
CA ASN A 227 -18.94 19.88 20.92
C ASN A 227 -19.32 18.97 19.74
N SER A 228 -19.14 17.66 19.83
CA SER A 228 -19.33 16.74 18.73
C SER A 228 -19.69 15.30 19.14
N GLY A 229 -19.82 15.04 20.44
CA GLY A 229 -20.06 13.68 20.94
C GLY A 229 -18.86 12.73 20.74
N ALA A 230 -17.67 13.25 20.50
CA ALA A 230 -16.48 12.42 20.31
C ALA A 230 -16.05 11.74 21.61
N ALA A 231 -15.63 10.48 21.55
CA ALA A 231 -15.19 9.73 22.72
C ALA A 231 -13.91 10.27 23.37
N LYS A 232 -13.11 11.03 22.61
CA LYS A 232 -11.87 11.69 23.05
C LYS A 232 -11.61 12.95 22.23
N LYS A 233 -10.76 13.83 22.74
CA LYS A 233 -10.31 15.02 22.01
C LYS A 233 -9.68 14.63 20.65
N GLY A 234 -10.15 15.26 19.56
CA GLY A 234 -9.74 14.93 18.19
C GLY A 234 -10.24 13.58 17.69
N GLY A 235 -11.16 12.92 18.41
CA GLY A 235 -11.76 11.65 18.02
C GLY A 235 -12.90 11.82 17.01
N ALA A 236 -13.36 10.70 16.44
CA ALA A 236 -14.46 10.69 15.50
C ALA A 236 -15.74 11.28 16.13
N PRO A 237 -16.41 12.25 15.49
CA PRO A 237 -17.63 12.83 15.99
C PRO A 237 -18.82 11.86 15.87
N ALA A 238 -19.80 11.99 16.78
CA ALA A 238 -21.07 11.28 16.74
C ALA A 238 -22.21 12.15 16.23
N LEU A 239 -22.19 13.44 16.61
CA LEU A 239 -23.30 14.36 16.30
C LEU A 239 -23.30 14.75 14.82
N PRO A 240 -24.51 15.01 14.25
CA PRO A 240 -24.63 15.50 12.88
C PRO A 240 -23.96 16.88 12.76
N GLY A 241 -23.39 17.14 11.61
CA GLY A 241 -22.73 18.42 11.36
C GLY A 241 -21.62 18.33 10.33
N GLN A 242 -21.09 19.50 10.02
CA GLN A 242 -19.91 19.65 9.18
C GLN A 242 -18.64 19.59 10.06
N TYR A 243 -17.73 18.71 9.69
CA TYR A 243 -16.44 18.53 10.35
C TYR A 243 -15.31 18.56 9.33
N TYR A 244 -14.10 18.54 9.82
CA TYR A 244 -12.89 18.47 9.02
C TYR A 244 -11.99 17.37 9.55
N VAL A 245 -11.39 16.63 8.64
CA VAL A 245 -10.50 15.51 8.96
C VAL A 245 -9.11 15.88 8.51
N LYS A 246 -8.21 16.06 9.46
CA LYS A 246 -6.78 16.19 9.17
C LYS A 246 -6.19 14.80 9.11
N VAL A 247 -5.67 14.45 7.95
CA VAL A 247 -4.93 13.21 7.72
C VAL A 247 -3.46 13.54 7.63
N THR A 248 -2.65 12.91 8.46
CA THR A 248 -1.20 13.05 8.45
C THR A 248 -0.58 11.74 7.99
N ALA A 249 0.06 11.75 6.84
CA ALA A 249 0.94 10.67 6.44
C ALA A 249 2.27 10.87 7.15
N LEU A 250 2.63 9.91 8.00
CA LEU A 250 3.87 9.97 8.77
C LEU A 250 5.08 9.88 7.84
N GLU A 251 6.17 10.43 8.28
CA GLU A 251 7.45 10.32 7.60
C GLU A 251 7.79 8.83 7.34
N VAL A 252 8.19 8.53 6.13
CA VAL A 252 8.82 7.26 5.79
C VAL A 252 10.30 7.57 5.67
N GLU A 253 11.07 7.10 6.63
CA GLU A 253 12.49 7.33 6.77
C GLU A 253 13.17 7.31 5.40
N ASP A 254 13.79 8.43 5.04
CA ASP A 254 14.54 8.64 3.81
C ASP A 254 13.73 8.76 2.49
N PHE A 255 12.39 8.63 2.49
CA PHE A 255 11.60 8.65 1.24
C PHE A 255 10.57 9.75 1.16
N TYR A 256 9.72 9.86 2.18
CA TYR A 256 8.61 10.79 2.20
C TYR A 256 8.61 11.61 3.46
N GLN A 257 8.54 12.94 3.30
CA GLN A 257 8.34 13.86 4.40
C GLN A 257 6.95 13.68 5.01
N GLU A 258 6.84 13.87 6.32
CA GLU A 258 5.54 13.99 6.95
C GLU A 258 4.72 15.07 6.23
N THR A 259 3.51 14.72 5.85
CA THR A 259 2.60 15.62 5.13
C THR A 259 1.20 15.49 5.70
N SER A 260 0.49 16.61 5.81
CA SER A 260 -0.90 16.62 6.26
C SER A 260 -1.79 17.28 5.23
N GLU A 261 -2.98 16.71 5.03
CA GLU A 261 -4.06 17.28 4.24
C GLU A 261 -5.36 17.30 5.05
N ILE A 262 -6.25 18.25 4.76
CA ILE A 262 -7.52 18.41 5.46
C ILE A 262 -8.66 18.20 4.49
N PHE A 263 -9.59 17.33 4.87
CA PHE A 263 -10.75 16.96 4.07
C PHE A 263 -12.05 17.32 4.80
N SER A 264 -13.04 17.68 4.03
CA SER A 264 -14.40 17.93 4.52
C SER A 264 -15.08 16.61 4.91
N TYR A 265 -15.77 16.59 6.05
CA TYR A 265 -16.47 15.43 6.56
C TYR A 265 -17.87 15.81 7.04
N GLN A 266 -18.90 15.28 6.40
CA GLN A 266 -20.30 15.54 6.74
C GLN A 266 -20.91 14.34 7.44
N ILE A 267 -21.54 14.57 8.58
CA ILE A 267 -22.42 13.61 9.22
C ILE A 267 -23.86 14.09 9.03
N ASN A 268 -24.63 13.32 8.30
CA ASN A 268 -26.07 13.49 8.14
C ASN A 268 -26.78 12.62 9.17
N PHE A 269 -27.84 13.13 9.75
CA PHE A 269 -28.69 12.37 10.65
C PHE A 269 -30.02 12.10 9.97
N ASP A 270 -30.39 10.84 9.89
CA ASP A 270 -31.64 10.38 9.32
C ASP A 270 -32.40 9.59 10.39
N ALA A 271 -33.13 10.33 11.20
CA ALA A 271 -34.06 9.75 12.15
C ALA A 271 -35.39 10.48 12.09
N GLU A 272 -36.47 9.74 12.10
CA GLU A 272 -37.79 10.29 12.31
C GLU A 272 -37.88 10.81 13.75
N ILE A 273 -38.04 12.11 13.90
CA ILE A 273 -38.40 12.70 15.18
C ILE A 273 -39.93 12.55 15.36
N GLN A 274 -40.29 11.55 16.15
CA GLN A 274 -41.73 11.42 16.57
C GLN A 274 -41.96 12.37 17.74
N MET A 275 -42.79 13.37 17.52
CA MET A 275 -43.31 14.21 18.61
C MET A 275 -44.53 13.54 19.26
N GLU A 276 -44.43 13.20 20.53
CA GLU A 276 -45.56 12.66 21.28
C GLU A 276 -46.75 13.62 21.27
N LYS A 277 -47.94 13.07 21.05
CA LYS A 277 -49.21 13.76 21.01
C LYS A 277 -49.54 14.34 22.38
N ILE A 278 -49.45 15.64 22.53
CA ILE A 278 -50.16 16.31 23.62
C ILE A 278 -51.66 16.20 23.32
N ALA A 279 -52.47 15.79 24.28
CA ALA A 279 -53.91 15.56 24.11
C ALA A 279 -54.61 16.67 23.29
N GLY A 280 -55.12 16.32 22.13
CA GLY A 280 -55.80 17.23 21.21
C GLY A 280 -54.94 17.85 20.10
N SER A 281 -53.66 17.50 19.97
CA SER A 281 -52.80 18.01 18.91
C SER A 281 -52.52 16.98 17.79
N LYS A 282 -52.19 17.48 16.61
CA LYS A 282 -51.75 16.63 15.50
C LYS A 282 -50.27 16.22 15.76
N SER A 283 -49.94 14.95 15.54
CA SER A 283 -48.56 14.52 15.46
C SER A 283 -47.91 15.10 14.19
N ILE A 284 -46.69 15.53 14.32
CA ILE A 284 -45.89 16.01 13.19
C ILE A 284 -44.66 15.13 13.17
N ASP A 285 -44.52 14.34 12.11
CA ASP A 285 -43.33 13.51 11.88
C ASP A 285 -42.40 14.28 10.95
N TYR A 286 -41.13 14.39 11.33
CA TYR A 286 -40.11 15.02 10.53
C TYR A 286 -38.91 14.09 10.41
N ALA A 287 -38.47 13.84 9.18
CA ALA A 287 -37.15 13.33 8.94
C ALA A 287 -36.14 14.47 9.11
N TYR A 288 -35.18 14.32 10.04
CA TYR A 288 -34.09 15.27 10.22
C TYR A 288 -33.01 15.01 9.18
N THR A 289 -32.81 15.95 8.26
CA THR A 289 -31.84 15.83 7.16
C THR A 289 -30.57 16.64 7.42
N GLY A 290 -30.28 17.03 8.66
CA GLY A 290 -29.12 17.85 9.01
C GLY A 290 -29.29 19.35 8.75
N ASN A 291 -30.36 19.78 8.07
CA ASN A 291 -30.61 21.18 7.81
C ASN A 291 -31.67 21.74 8.78
N PRO A 292 -31.49 22.96 9.32
CA PRO A 292 -32.48 23.63 10.13
C PRO A 292 -33.81 23.77 9.33
N ARG A 293 -34.92 23.37 9.91
CA ARG A 293 -36.26 23.62 9.36
C ARG A 293 -37.04 24.53 10.31
N GLU A 294 -37.63 25.56 9.75
CA GLU A 294 -38.55 26.39 10.48
C GLU A 294 -39.89 25.67 10.67
N LEU A 295 -40.29 25.53 11.91
CA LEU A 295 -41.62 25.06 12.26
C LEU A 295 -42.52 26.27 12.54
N SER A 296 -43.58 26.44 11.77
CA SER A 296 -44.56 27.49 12.05
C SER A 296 -45.68 26.94 12.91
N PHE A 297 -45.98 27.62 14.01
CA PHE A 297 -47.07 27.28 14.94
C PHE A 297 -48.12 28.36 14.98
N GLU A 298 -49.35 27.96 15.24
CA GLU A 298 -50.44 28.93 15.44
C GLU A 298 -50.15 29.81 16.66
N LYS A 299 -50.34 31.11 16.49
CA LYS A 299 -50.10 32.12 17.53
C LYS A 299 -50.92 31.83 18.79
N GLY A 300 -50.24 31.75 19.94
CA GLY A 300 -50.91 31.60 21.25
C GLY A 300 -50.86 30.19 21.85
N ARG A 301 -50.24 29.21 21.20
CA ARG A 301 -50.04 27.87 21.79
C ARG A 301 -48.70 27.77 22.54
N LYS A 302 -48.74 27.18 23.73
CA LYS A 302 -47.53 26.84 24.50
C LYS A 302 -46.96 25.52 23.93
N ILE A 303 -45.74 25.58 23.49
CA ILE A 303 -45.01 24.40 22.99
C ILE A 303 -43.98 24.01 24.03
N THR A 304 -43.96 22.74 24.40
CA THR A 304 -42.93 22.19 25.28
C THR A 304 -42.16 21.14 24.47
N TRP A 305 -40.87 21.29 24.39
CA TRP A 305 -39.95 20.34 23.78
C TRP A 305 -39.41 19.42 24.84
N SER A 306 -39.42 18.14 24.61
CA SER A 306 -38.62 17.18 25.32
C SER A 306 -37.84 16.38 24.31
N CYS A 307 -36.55 16.31 24.48
CA CYS A 307 -35.67 15.44 23.71
C CYS A 307 -34.88 14.61 24.72
N GLU A 308 -34.88 13.31 24.58
CA GLU A 308 -34.09 12.45 25.46
C GLU A 308 -32.60 12.63 25.23
N GLU A 309 -32.22 13.13 24.04
CA GLU A 309 -30.83 13.49 23.71
C GLU A 309 -30.77 14.99 23.41
N THR A 310 -29.92 15.71 24.10
CA THR A 310 -29.80 17.18 24.03
C THR A 310 -29.30 17.61 22.65
N PRO A 311 -30.12 18.19 21.76
CA PRO A 311 -29.63 18.74 20.51
C PRO A 311 -28.71 19.93 20.79
N THR A 312 -27.61 20.00 20.07
CA THR A 312 -26.56 21.03 20.27
C THR A 312 -27.01 22.45 19.88
N SER A 313 -28.13 22.62 19.20
CA SER A 313 -28.76 23.94 19.06
C SER A 313 -30.26 23.80 18.69
N VAL A 314 -31.11 24.34 19.52
CA VAL A 314 -32.49 24.71 19.14
C VAL A 314 -32.54 26.24 19.09
N LYS A 315 -32.74 26.82 17.92
CA LYS A 315 -33.06 28.26 17.79
C LYS A 315 -34.55 28.46 17.68
#